data_d65ef041240f8931de259602c37b1c6a
#
_entry.id   d65ef041240f8931de259602c37b1c6a
#
_cell.length_a   1.000
_cell.length_b   1.000
_cell.length_c   1.000
_cell.angle_alpha   90.00
_cell.angle_beta   90.00
_cell.angle_gamma   90.00
#
_symmetry.space_group_name_H-M   'P 1'
#
loop_
_entity.id
_entity.type
_entity.pdbx_description
1 polymer ?
#
loop_
_entity_poly.entity_id
_entity_poly.type
_entity_poly.pdbx_seq_one_letter_code
_entity_poly.pdbx_strand_id
1 'polypeptide(L)'
;DKSELLLQQRASQKYHGGDLWTNTCCSHPQPGEQLKESALERLYFEMGLQCDLEYSHSFIYKANVENNLIEHEYDHIFVGFSNQDPNLNRDEAQDFKWMHLEDIFSDIAVQPSKYTYWFKEAFPLVARKLIDK
;
A
#
# COMPACT_ATOMS: atom_id res chain seq x y z
N ASP A 1 -5.28 -14.16 7.02
CA ASP A 1 -5.20 -13.94 8.46
C ASP A 1 -5.19 -12.44 8.75
N LYS A 2 -6.01 -11.99 9.70
CA LYS A 2 -6.12 -10.58 10.06
C LYS A 2 -4.87 -10.03 10.73
N SER A 3 -3.98 -10.89 11.19
CA SER A 3 -2.75 -10.46 11.86
C SER A 3 -1.60 -10.21 10.90
N GLU A 4 -1.77 -10.54 9.63
CA GLU A 4 -0.74 -10.35 8.61
C GLU A 4 -1.22 -9.40 7.52
N LEU A 5 -0.30 -8.59 7.03
CA LEU A 5 -0.56 -7.67 5.94
C LEU A 5 0.33 -8.03 4.75
N LEU A 6 -0.24 -8.00 3.56
CA LEU A 6 0.53 -8.22 2.33
C LEU A 6 1.20 -6.93 1.91
N LEU A 7 2.52 -6.95 1.86
CA LEU A 7 3.32 -5.81 1.43
C LEU A 7 3.85 -6.04 0.01
N GLN A 8 4.01 -4.94 -0.70
CA GLN A 8 4.60 -4.92 -2.04
C GLN A 8 5.94 -4.18 -1.98
N GLN A 9 6.95 -4.71 -2.67
CA GLN A 9 8.17 -3.95 -2.94
C GLN A 9 8.03 -3.36 -4.34
N ARG A 10 8.07 -2.04 -4.43
CA ARG A 10 7.88 -1.34 -5.69
C ARG A 10 9.02 -1.64 -6.65
N ALA A 11 8.69 -1.76 -7.93
CA ALA A 11 9.70 -2.01 -8.97
C ALA A 11 10.73 -0.88 -9.00
N SER A 12 11.97 -1.22 -9.36
CA SER A 12 13.08 -0.26 -9.32
C SER A 12 12.87 0.95 -10.23
N GLN A 13 12.16 0.76 -11.34
CA GLN A 13 11.93 1.82 -12.32
C GLN A 13 10.79 2.77 -11.96
N LYS A 14 10.11 2.57 -10.83
CA LYS A 14 9.04 3.48 -10.42
C LYS A 14 9.61 4.86 -10.13
N TYR A 15 8.88 5.89 -10.57
CA TYR A 15 9.33 7.27 -10.42
C TYR A 15 9.43 7.70 -8.96
N HIS A 16 8.46 7.30 -8.13
CA HIS A 16 8.47 7.57 -6.69
C HIS A 16 8.57 6.27 -5.93
N GLY A 17 9.53 6.20 -5.02
CA GLY A 17 9.65 5.08 -4.09
C GLY A 17 10.07 3.76 -4.71
N GLY A 18 10.80 3.77 -5.84
CA GLY A 18 11.35 2.54 -6.40
C GLY A 18 12.19 1.80 -5.37
N ASP A 19 12.08 0.47 -5.34
CA ASP A 19 12.74 -0.44 -4.41
C ASP A 19 12.22 -0.38 -2.96
N LEU A 20 11.32 0.55 -2.63
CA LEU A 20 10.77 0.64 -1.28
C LEU A 20 9.61 -0.33 -1.08
N TRP A 21 9.45 -0.76 0.17
CA TRP A 21 8.30 -1.56 0.58
C TRP A 21 7.13 -0.64 0.91
N THR A 22 5.92 -1.13 0.64
CA THR A 22 4.71 -0.33 0.79
C THR A 22 3.50 -1.23 0.99
N ASN A 23 2.32 -0.64 1.08
CA ASN A 23 1.06 -1.37 1.14
C ASN A 23 0.87 -2.26 -0.09
N THR A 24 -0.18 -3.07 -0.06
CA THR A 24 -0.42 -4.06 -1.13
C THR A 24 -0.46 -3.43 -2.51
N CYS A 25 -1.12 -2.29 -2.64
CA CYS A 25 -1.32 -1.66 -3.94
C CYS A 25 -1.66 -0.18 -3.78
N CYS A 26 -1.21 0.64 -4.72
CA CYS A 26 -1.52 2.08 -4.77
C CYS A 26 -2.12 2.41 -6.11
N SER A 27 -3.07 3.35 -6.13
CA SER A 27 -3.61 3.84 -7.37
C SER A 27 -4.00 5.31 -7.24
N HIS A 28 -4.05 5.97 -8.40
CA HIS A 28 -4.50 7.35 -8.50
C HIS A 28 -5.68 7.37 -9.48
N PRO A 29 -6.93 7.36 -8.97
CA PRO A 29 -8.10 7.34 -9.85
C PRO A 29 -8.11 8.53 -10.78
N GLN A 30 -8.47 8.28 -12.03
CA GLN A 30 -8.65 9.35 -13.00
C GLN A 30 -10.00 10.04 -12.78
N PRO A 31 -10.14 11.29 -13.24
CA PRO A 31 -11.44 11.98 -13.13
C PRO A 31 -12.56 11.14 -13.72
N GLY A 32 -13.65 10.99 -12.96
CA GLY A 32 -14.81 10.21 -13.37
C GLY A 32 -14.79 8.75 -12.98
N GLU A 33 -13.65 8.23 -12.48
CA GLU A 33 -13.58 6.85 -12.02
C GLU A 33 -14.15 6.70 -10.62
N GLN A 34 -14.79 5.55 -10.37
CA GLN A 34 -15.21 5.19 -9.03
C GLN A 34 -14.00 4.72 -8.23
N LEU A 35 -13.85 5.21 -7.01
CA LEU A 35 -12.69 4.90 -6.18
C LEU A 35 -12.52 3.39 -5.93
N LYS A 36 -13.61 2.71 -5.57
CA LYS A 36 -13.55 1.28 -5.27
C LYS A 36 -13.21 0.45 -6.51
N GLU A 37 -13.83 0.78 -7.63
CA GLU A 37 -13.58 0.08 -8.89
C GLU A 37 -12.14 0.26 -9.34
N SER A 38 -11.63 1.48 -9.21
CA SER A 38 -10.24 1.78 -9.54
C SER A 38 -9.28 0.99 -8.67
N ALA A 39 -9.58 0.89 -7.37
CA ALA A 39 -8.76 0.11 -6.44
C ALA A 39 -8.75 -1.37 -6.80
N LEU A 40 -9.92 -1.93 -7.15
CA LEU A 40 -10.03 -3.33 -7.56
C LEU A 40 -9.23 -3.61 -8.84
N GLU A 41 -9.33 -2.71 -9.82
CA GLU A 41 -8.58 -2.84 -11.07
C GLU A 41 -7.07 -2.79 -10.85
N ARG A 42 -6.59 -1.85 -10.02
CA ARG A 42 -5.17 -1.74 -9.74
C ARG A 42 -4.66 -2.92 -8.96
N LEU A 43 -5.43 -3.44 -8.02
CA LEU A 43 -5.05 -4.63 -7.27
C LEU A 43 -4.83 -5.81 -8.21
N TYR A 44 -5.73 -6.02 -9.15
CA TYR A 44 -5.58 -7.08 -10.13
C TYR A 44 -4.39 -6.83 -11.07
N PHE A 45 -4.25 -5.59 -11.54
CA PHE A 45 -3.18 -5.22 -12.47
C PHE A 45 -1.79 -5.38 -11.85
N GLU A 46 -1.61 -4.92 -10.61
CA GLU A 46 -0.28 -4.94 -9.98
C GLU A 46 0.03 -6.26 -9.30
N MET A 47 -0.94 -6.86 -8.64
CA MET A 47 -0.72 -8.00 -7.75
C MET A 47 -1.43 -9.27 -8.20
N GLY A 48 -2.24 -9.20 -9.22
CA GLY A 48 -2.97 -10.38 -9.72
C GLY A 48 -3.98 -10.93 -8.74
N LEU A 49 -4.46 -10.11 -7.82
CA LEU A 49 -5.39 -10.52 -6.78
C LEU A 49 -6.79 -10.00 -7.04
N GLN A 50 -7.78 -10.80 -6.69
CA GLN A 50 -9.18 -10.42 -6.71
C GLN A 50 -9.80 -10.76 -5.36
N CYS A 51 -10.36 -9.76 -4.69
CA CYS A 51 -11.09 -9.94 -3.44
C CYS A 51 -11.99 -8.73 -3.24
N ASP A 52 -12.96 -8.86 -2.34
CA ASP A 52 -13.80 -7.72 -2.03
C ASP A 52 -13.01 -6.69 -1.22
N LEU A 53 -13.30 -5.43 -1.42
CA LEU A 53 -12.64 -4.33 -0.72
C LEU A 53 -13.69 -3.48 0.00
N GLU A 54 -13.35 -3.05 1.21
CA GLU A 54 -14.17 -2.13 1.98
C GLU A 54 -13.41 -0.84 2.22
N TYR A 55 -14.10 0.30 2.06
CA TYR A 55 -13.52 1.59 2.35
C TYR A 55 -13.20 1.71 3.85
N SER A 56 -12.01 2.12 4.18
CA SER A 56 -11.56 2.21 5.56
C SER A 56 -11.37 3.64 6.02
N HIS A 57 -10.43 4.35 5.39
CA HIS A 57 -10.03 5.69 5.83
C HIS A 57 -9.66 6.56 4.65
N SER A 58 -9.67 7.87 4.88
CA SER A 58 -8.98 8.82 4.01
C SER A 58 -8.07 9.68 4.86
N PHE A 59 -7.01 10.19 4.27
CA PHE A 59 -6.09 11.08 4.94
C PHE A 59 -5.34 11.93 3.93
N ILE A 60 -4.83 13.07 4.40
CA ILE A 60 -4.01 13.95 3.58
C ILE A 60 -2.58 13.87 4.10
N TYR A 61 -1.63 13.71 3.19
CA TYR A 61 -0.23 13.79 3.57
C TYR A 61 0.52 14.73 2.64
N LYS A 62 1.62 15.27 3.17
CA LYS A 62 2.53 16.10 2.42
C LYS A 62 3.94 15.68 2.81
N ALA A 63 4.76 15.34 1.82
CA ALA A 63 6.10 14.85 2.09
C ALA A 63 7.07 15.31 1.02
N ASN A 64 8.30 15.59 1.43
CA ASN A 64 9.40 15.78 0.49
C ASN A 64 9.88 14.40 0.06
N VAL A 65 9.93 14.19 -1.24
CA VAL A 65 10.39 12.94 -1.81
C VAL A 65 11.64 13.21 -2.65
N GLU A 66 12.16 12.18 -3.28
CA GLU A 66 13.37 12.27 -4.09
C GLU A 66 13.28 13.35 -5.16
N ASN A 67 14.41 13.87 -5.61
CA ASN A 67 14.53 14.91 -6.64
C ASN A 67 13.92 16.24 -6.23
N ASN A 68 13.86 16.54 -4.93
CA ASN A 68 13.30 17.79 -4.40
C ASN A 68 11.83 18.00 -4.72
N LEU A 69 11.11 16.93 -5.02
CA LEU A 69 9.67 16.99 -5.25
C LEU A 69 8.93 16.97 -3.92
N ILE A 70 7.74 17.57 -3.93
CA ILE A 70 6.84 17.57 -2.78
C ILE A 70 5.56 16.84 -3.21
N GLU A 71 5.21 15.79 -2.46
CA GLU A 71 3.93 15.13 -2.64
C GLU A 71 2.92 15.68 -1.64
N HIS A 72 1.74 16.01 -2.14
CA HIS A 72 0.63 16.49 -1.32
C HIS A 72 -0.63 15.83 -1.86
N GLU A 73 -1.09 14.79 -1.18
CA GLU A 73 -2.16 13.94 -1.69
C GLU A 73 -3.26 13.71 -0.68
N TYR A 74 -4.47 13.51 -1.20
CA TYR A 74 -5.61 13.02 -0.44
C TYR A 74 -5.77 11.54 -0.78
N ASP A 75 -5.40 10.68 0.16
CA ASP A 75 -5.38 9.24 -0.07
C ASP A 75 -6.61 8.57 0.53
N HIS A 76 -7.13 7.60 -0.22
CA HIS A 76 -8.23 6.75 0.22
C HIS A 76 -7.71 5.34 0.46
N ILE A 77 -8.10 4.73 1.57
CA ILE A 77 -7.66 3.40 1.96
C ILE A 77 -8.81 2.41 1.89
N PHE A 78 -8.59 1.32 1.17
CA PHE A 78 -9.51 0.17 1.12
C PHE A 78 -8.84 -1.04 1.75
N VAL A 79 -9.62 -1.90 2.39
CA VAL A 79 -9.12 -3.11 3.04
C VAL A 79 -9.88 -4.32 2.49
N GLY A 80 -9.15 -5.37 2.18
CA GLY A 80 -9.72 -6.64 1.76
C GLY A 80 -8.94 -7.79 2.38
N PHE A 81 -9.48 -9.00 2.27
CA PHE A 81 -8.87 -10.21 2.84
C PHE A 81 -8.71 -11.26 1.77
N SER A 82 -7.55 -11.94 1.77
CA SER A 82 -7.26 -13.02 0.84
C SER A 82 -6.25 -13.96 1.47
N ASN A 83 -6.35 -15.24 1.12
CA ASN A 83 -5.37 -16.25 1.52
C ASN A 83 -4.47 -16.64 0.35
N GLN A 84 -4.59 -15.97 -0.78
CA GLN A 84 -3.82 -16.29 -1.98
C GLN A 84 -2.57 -15.44 -2.07
N ASP A 85 -1.48 -16.03 -2.54
CA ASP A 85 -0.29 -15.28 -2.88
C ASP A 85 -0.52 -14.52 -4.19
N PRO A 86 0.08 -13.34 -4.32
CA PRO A 86 -0.10 -12.54 -5.52
C PRO A 86 0.63 -13.11 -6.72
N ASN A 87 0.19 -12.69 -7.90
CA ASN A 87 0.90 -12.91 -9.16
C ASN A 87 1.34 -11.54 -9.66
N LEU A 88 2.60 -11.19 -9.41
CA LEU A 88 3.10 -9.83 -9.59
C LEU A 88 3.21 -9.42 -11.05
N ASN A 89 2.80 -8.18 -11.32
CA ASN A 89 3.17 -7.49 -12.55
C ASN A 89 4.55 -6.86 -12.29
N ARG A 90 5.58 -7.41 -12.91
CA ARG A 90 6.97 -7.03 -12.61
C ARG A 90 7.33 -5.61 -13.01
N ASP A 91 6.50 -4.97 -13.85
CA ASP A 91 6.69 -3.56 -14.15
C ASP A 91 6.26 -2.65 -13.00
N GLU A 92 5.44 -3.16 -12.09
CA GLU A 92 4.91 -2.39 -10.95
C GLU A 92 5.50 -2.82 -9.63
N ALA A 93 5.69 -4.12 -9.43
CA ALA A 93 6.15 -4.69 -8.17
C ALA A 93 7.20 -5.77 -8.43
N GLN A 94 8.29 -5.73 -7.68
CA GLN A 94 9.35 -6.72 -7.85
C GLN A 94 9.32 -7.85 -6.82
N ASP A 95 8.60 -7.65 -5.71
CA ASP A 95 8.53 -8.67 -4.65
C ASP A 95 7.31 -8.42 -3.78
N PHE A 96 7.00 -9.40 -2.95
CA PHE A 96 5.94 -9.29 -1.95
C PHE A 96 6.34 -10.07 -0.70
N LYS A 97 5.67 -9.76 0.42
CA LYS A 97 5.77 -10.56 1.63
C LYS A 97 4.54 -10.36 2.50
N TRP A 98 4.18 -11.41 3.24
CA TRP A 98 3.18 -11.33 4.30
C TRP A 98 3.93 -11.07 5.60
N MET A 99 3.52 -10.03 6.34
CA MET A 99 4.15 -9.69 7.62
C MET A 99 3.10 -9.49 8.69
N HIS A 100 3.41 -9.95 9.89
CA HIS A 100 2.57 -9.65 11.05
C HIS A 100 2.61 -8.16 11.36
N LEU A 101 1.48 -7.62 11.84
CA LEU A 101 1.36 -6.21 12.13
C LEU A 101 2.45 -5.72 13.10
N GLU A 102 2.72 -6.53 14.13
CA GLU A 102 3.75 -6.19 15.12
C GLU A 102 5.14 -6.06 14.49
N ASP A 103 5.45 -6.97 13.57
CA ASP A 103 6.74 -6.95 12.88
C ASP A 103 6.87 -5.73 11.98
N ILE A 104 5.77 -5.29 11.38
CA ILE A 104 5.79 -4.09 10.55
C ILE A 104 6.06 -2.85 11.41
N PHE A 105 5.40 -2.72 12.56
CA PHE A 105 5.67 -1.62 13.48
C PHE A 105 7.14 -1.57 13.89
N SER A 106 7.69 -2.72 14.25
CA SER A 106 9.10 -2.81 14.66
C SER A 106 10.05 -2.45 13.53
N ASP A 107 9.78 -2.93 12.33
CA ASP A 107 10.64 -2.69 11.19
C ASP A 107 10.61 -1.21 10.76
N ILE A 108 9.45 -0.58 10.78
CA ILE A 108 9.34 0.85 10.49
C ILE A 108 10.13 1.68 11.51
N ALA A 109 10.08 1.29 12.78
CA ALA A 109 10.81 2.00 13.84
C ALA A 109 12.33 1.89 13.66
N VAL A 110 12.82 0.73 13.22
CA VAL A 110 14.26 0.47 13.06
C VAL A 110 14.78 0.94 11.71
N GLN A 111 14.00 0.72 10.64
CA GLN A 111 14.41 1.01 9.27
C GLN A 111 13.33 1.78 8.50
N PRO A 112 13.02 3.01 8.93
CA PRO A 112 11.93 3.78 8.31
C PRO A 112 12.19 4.10 6.84
N SER A 113 13.45 4.22 6.41
CA SER A 113 13.79 4.53 5.02
C SER A 113 13.49 3.40 4.05
N LYS A 114 13.17 2.21 4.55
CA LYS A 114 12.83 1.04 3.75
C LYS A 114 11.40 1.11 3.21
N TYR A 115 10.59 2.02 3.74
CA TYR A 115 9.17 2.12 3.45
C TYR A 115 8.80 3.45 2.82
N THR A 116 7.72 3.45 2.00
CA THR A 116 7.22 4.69 1.40
C THR A 116 6.61 5.59 2.46
N TYR A 117 6.61 6.91 2.18
CA TYR A 117 6.03 7.89 3.10
C TYR A 117 4.54 7.63 3.34
N TRP A 118 3.79 7.38 2.27
CA TRP A 118 2.35 7.19 2.40
C TRP A 118 2.02 5.93 3.21
N PHE A 119 2.81 4.87 3.10
CA PHE A 119 2.58 3.67 3.88
C PHE A 119 2.82 3.92 5.37
N LYS A 120 3.87 4.66 5.70
CA LYS A 120 4.17 4.97 7.11
C LYS A 120 3.06 5.79 7.76
N GLU A 121 2.38 6.65 6.97
CA GLU A 121 1.23 7.42 7.46
C GLU A 121 -0.04 6.57 7.54
N ALA A 122 -0.28 5.72 6.55
CA ALA A 122 -1.50 4.92 6.46
C ALA A 122 -1.52 3.74 7.42
N PHE A 123 -0.37 3.10 7.64
CA PHE A 123 -0.30 1.84 8.36
C PHE A 123 -0.87 1.91 9.78
N PRO A 124 -0.53 2.92 10.61
CA PRO A 124 -1.09 2.97 11.97
C PRO A 124 -2.62 3.07 11.98
N LEU A 125 -3.21 3.75 11.01
CA LEU A 125 -4.67 3.87 10.92
C LEU A 125 -5.31 2.52 10.62
N VAL A 126 -4.76 1.80 9.65
CA VAL A 126 -5.29 0.49 9.24
C VAL A 126 -5.05 -0.55 10.33
N ALA A 127 -3.86 -0.56 10.93
CA ALA A 127 -3.52 -1.52 11.97
C ALA A 127 -4.44 -1.40 13.17
N ARG A 128 -4.74 -0.18 13.60
CA ARG A 128 -5.66 0.05 14.71
C ARG A 128 -7.03 -0.54 14.41
N LYS A 129 -7.54 -0.33 13.20
CA LYS A 129 -8.84 -0.85 12.82
C LYS A 129 -8.86 -2.38 12.79
N LEU A 130 -7.78 -3.01 12.32
CA LEU A 130 -7.69 -4.46 12.27
C LEU A 130 -7.56 -5.08 13.66
N ILE A 131 -6.84 -4.43 14.56
CA ILE A 131 -6.64 -4.91 15.92
C ILE A 131 -7.94 -4.80 16.73
N ASP A 132 -8.68 -3.71 16.55
CA ASP A 132 -9.89 -3.42 17.33
C ASP A 132 -11.10 -4.25 16.91
N LYS A 133 -10.97 -5.09 15.90
CA LYS A 133 -12.05 -5.99 15.50
C LYS A 133 -11.92 -7.35 16.22
#